data_809abca53b4ed27c2b480cb862f71041
#
_entry.id   809abca53b4ed27c2b480cb862f71041
#
_cell.length_a   1.000
_cell.length_b   1.000
_cell.length_c   1.000
_cell.angle_alpha   90.00
_cell.angle_beta   90.00
_cell.angle_gamma   90.00
#
_symmetry.space_group_name_H-M   'P 1'
#
loop_
_entity.id
_entity.type
_entity.pdbx_description
1 polymer ?
#
loop_
_entity_poly.entity_id
_entity_poly.type
_entity_poly.pdbx_seq_one_letter_code
_entity_poly.pdbx_strand_id
1 'polypeptide(L)'
;MRTDPEGHGPVRYGPPLPDDGLPVLPELTAVLAAAAGRRRAEPVGGGAPLLEAACDYAARRGLPAEPDHVAAAPGAPSLLLALTAALGGDVLVPRPCAAWWAPYARLLGRPVFHVATPAECGGVPDPYALLETVRRVRAEGGDPRLLVLSVADDPTATVAPPEVLHETIEAAAGEGLHLVSDETWRDTVHAPHETVLLSPAEMLPDRVTVVTDLAGSLLPTGWPAAFARFPANGDGDGLHARVLDVLTALGARIAAPVAAAAAHALTEPEPVTAHRAAVGHLHARVAAAVHAVVVGAGALSRPPRAGRHLYVDLGPLRPALTAHGVGDAQDLEDFLTARLGMPAPGGHRFGDDLGALRVRLSTGPLLGGSDEERAECLTSPAPLELPHVQRALITLESAFDDLRDDAQRWEPPR
;
A
#
# COMPACT_ATOMS: atom_id res chain seq x y z
N MET A 1 22.93 14.03 2.70
CA MET A 1 22.11 15.23 2.72
C MET A 1 22.73 16.20 1.69
N ARG A 2 22.19 16.22 0.46
CA ARG A 2 22.62 17.20 -0.55
C ARG A 2 21.76 18.45 -0.33
N THR A 3 22.39 19.55 0.01
CA THR A 3 21.78 20.88 -0.06
C THR A 3 21.94 21.35 -1.49
N ASP A 4 20.82 21.55 -2.17
CA ASP A 4 20.78 22.08 -3.52
C ASP A 4 21.13 23.58 -3.53
N PRO A 5 21.92 24.09 -4.50
CA PRO A 5 22.31 25.50 -4.55
C PRO A 5 21.16 26.46 -4.88
N GLU A 6 19.96 25.99 -5.22
CA GLU A 6 18.82 26.82 -5.63
C GLU A 6 17.72 27.02 -4.56
N GLY A 7 17.97 26.65 -3.29
CA GLY A 7 17.06 27.01 -2.19
C GLY A 7 15.84 26.12 -2.00
N HIS A 8 15.78 24.96 -2.63
CA HIS A 8 14.76 23.95 -2.38
C HIS A 8 15.01 23.26 -1.02
N GLY A 9 13.96 22.96 -0.29
CA GLY A 9 14.02 22.25 0.99
C GLY A 9 14.62 20.83 0.84
N PRO A 10 14.95 20.14 1.94
CA PRO A 10 15.49 18.79 1.87
C PRO A 10 14.46 17.83 1.24
N VAL A 11 14.92 16.96 0.33
CA VAL A 11 14.08 15.94 -0.32
C VAL A 11 13.48 14.99 0.72
N ARG A 12 12.17 14.79 0.64
CA ARG A 12 11.39 14.01 1.60
C ARG A 12 11.19 12.58 1.10
N TYR A 13 11.94 11.62 1.60
CA TYR A 13 11.85 10.20 1.25
C TYR A 13 10.97 9.36 2.19
N GLY A 14 10.42 9.95 3.25
CA GLY A 14 9.57 9.24 4.20
C GLY A 14 8.17 8.95 3.65
N PRO A 15 7.46 7.97 4.24
CA PRO A 15 6.08 7.71 3.87
C PRO A 15 5.23 8.97 3.97
N PRO A 16 4.30 9.19 3.02
CA PRO A 16 3.35 10.30 3.12
C PRO A 16 2.44 10.11 4.35
N LEU A 17 1.87 11.20 4.82
CA LEU A 17 0.82 11.11 5.84
C LEU A 17 -0.36 10.30 5.29
N PRO A 18 -1.00 9.47 6.13
CA PRO A 18 -2.21 8.76 5.72
C PRO A 18 -3.33 9.77 5.42
N ASP A 19 -4.13 9.47 4.41
CA ASP A 19 -5.34 10.25 4.13
C ASP A 19 -6.36 10.08 5.24
N ASP A 20 -7.18 11.12 5.44
CA ASP A 20 -8.40 10.97 6.21
C ASP A 20 -9.28 9.90 5.55
N GLY A 21 -9.71 8.94 6.34
CA GLY A 21 -10.56 7.85 5.88
C GLY A 21 -12.03 8.26 5.76
N LEU A 22 -12.84 7.31 5.33
CA LEU A 22 -14.30 7.40 5.45
C LEU A 22 -14.73 7.25 6.91
N PRO A 23 -15.93 7.73 7.30
CA PRO A 23 -16.43 7.61 8.65
C PRO A 23 -16.43 6.16 9.14
N VAL A 24 -16.09 6.00 10.41
CA VAL A 24 -16.01 4.69 11.04
C VAL A 24 -17.40 4.09 11.16
N LEU A 25 -17.51 2.80 10.83
CA LEU A 25 -18.76 2.06 11.04
C LEU A 25 -19.17 2.11 12.53
N PRO A 26 -20.40 2.58 12.87
CA PRO A 26 -20.84 2.73 14.26
C PRO A 26 -20.70 1.47 15.11
N GLU A 27 -20.89 0.30 14.51
CA GLU A 27 -20.71 -0.99 15.17
C GLU A 27 -19.28 -1.18 15.69
N LEU A 28 -18.27 -0.85 14.89
CA LEU A 28 -16.85 -0.93 15.30
C LEU A 28 -16.55 0.06 16.44
N THR A 29 -17.11 1.26 16.37
CA THR A 29 -17.00 2.24 17.45
C THR A 29 -17.64 1.73 18.75
N ALA A 30 -18.78 1.07 18.68
CA ALA A 30 -19.45 0.47 19.83
C ALA A 30 -18.60 -0.66 20.45
N VAL A 31 -18.02 -1.54 19.63
CA VAL A 31 -17.13 -2.62 20.09
C VAL A 31 -15.89 -2.05 20.76
N LEU A 32 -15.26 -1.04 20.17
CA LEU A 32 -14.11 -0.35 20.73
C LEU A 32 -14.46 0.28 22.10
N ALA A 33 -15.57 1.02 22.18
CA ALA A 33 -16.03 1.66 23.40
C ALA A 33 -16.32 0.66 24.52
N ALA A 34 -16.97 -0.47 24.19
CA ALA A 34 -17.23 -1.55 25.15
C ALA A 34 -15.95 -2.17 25.71
N ALA A 35 -14.86 -2.18 24.92
CA ALA A 35 -13.57 -2.72 25.33
C ALA A 35 -12.66 -1.68 26.02
N ALA A 36 -13.02 -0.38 26.02
CA ALA A 36 -12.17 0.70 26.56
C ALA A 36 -11.83 0.54 28.06
N GLY A 37 -12.70 -0.12 28.83
CA GLY A 37 -12.49 -0.40 30.25
C GLY A 37 -11.62 -1.61 30.56
N ARG A 38 -11.10 -2.32 29.57
CA ARG A 38 -10.24 -3.50 29.79
C ARG A 38 -8.92 -3.10 30.44
N ARG A 39 -8.63 -3.70 31.61
CA ARG A 39 -7.41 -3.40 32.37
C ARG A 39 -6.21 -4.24 31.98
N ARG A 40 -6.46 -5.37 31.33
CA ARG A 40 -5.40 -6.28 30.88
C ARG A 40 -4.89 -5.83 29.53
N ALA A 41 -3.57 -5.66 29.42
CA ALA A 41 -2.93 -5.38 28.14
C ALA A 41 -3.03 -6.62 27.23
N GLU A 42 -3.16 -6.39 25.94
CA GLU A 42 -3.01 -7.46 24.96
C GLU A 42 -1.58 -8.05 25.02
N PRO A 43 -1.44 -9.37 24.86
CA PRO A 43 -0.11 -9.96 24.74
C PRO A 43 0.59 -9.47 23.46
N VAL A 44 1.91 -9.53 23.44
CA VAL A 44 2.67 -9.37 22.21
C VAL A 44 2.32 -10.53 21.28
N GLY A 45 2.14 -10.23 20.00
CA GLY A 45 1.68 -11.22 19.02
C GLY A 45 0.17 -11.38 18.94
N GLY A 46 -0.61 -10.74 19.83
CA GLY A 46 -2.07 -10.79 19.85
C GLY A 46 -2.65 -11.76 20.87
N GLY A 47 -3.87 -11.49 21.34
CA GLY A 47 -4.64 -12.38 22.20
C GLY A 47 -5.45 -13.41 21.40
N ALA A 48 -5.83 -14.53 22.03
CA ALA A 48 -6.53 -15.64 21.37
C ALA A 48 -7.74 -15.20 20.52
N PRO A 49 -8.65 -14.31 20.98
CA PRO A 49 -9.80 -13.90 20.14
C PRO A 49 -9.39 -13.22 18.83
N LEU A 50 -8.30 -12.46 18.83
CA LEU A 50 -7.80 -11.79 17.63
C LEU A 50 -7.11 -12.80 16.69
N LEU A 51 -6.32 -13.72 17.24
CA LEU A 51 -5.63 -14.75 16.45
C LEU A 51 -6.61 -15.73 15.81
N GLU A 52 -7.61 -16.19 16.55
CA GLU A 52 -8.68 -17.04 16.03
C GLU A 52 -9.44 -16.35 14.89
N ALA A 53 -9.84 -15.09 15.08
CA ALA A 53 -10.51 -14.30 14.03
C ALA A 53 -9.62 -14.09 12.79
N ALA A 54 -8.30 -13.91 12.98
CA ALA A 54 -7.34 -13.80 11.88
C ALA A 54 -7.17 -15.12 11.12
N CYS A 55 -7.16 -16.26 11.83
CA CYS A 55 -7.14 -17.61 11.21
C CYS A 55 -8.39 -17.86 10.36
N ASP A 56 -9.57 -17.55 10.90
CA ASP A 56 -10.84 -17.69 10.19
C ASP A 56 -10.90 -16.78 8.95
N TYR A 57 -10.41 -15.54 9.09
CA TYR A 57 -10.31 -14.59 7.97
C TYR A 57 -9.39 -15.12 6.88
N ALA A 58 -8.21 -15.62 7.22
CA ALA A 58 -7.27 -16.21 6.29
C ALA A 58 -7.84 -17.48 5.61
N ALA A 59 -8.50 -18.34 6.38
CA ALA A 59 -9.12 -19.57 5.87
C ALA A 59 -10.20 -19.28 4.82
N ARG A 60 -11.03 -18.25 5.02
CA ARG A 60 -12.02 -17.82 4.02
C ARG A 60 -11.38 -17.33 2.70
N ARG A 61 -10.09 -17.02 2.71
CA ARG A 61 -9.29 -16.60 1.54
C ARG A 61 -8.39 -17.70 0.97
N GLY A 62 -8.64 -18.94 1.37
CA GLY A 62 -7.85 -20.08 0.90
C GLY A 62 -6.48 -20.24 1.58
N LEU A 63 -6.22 -19.52 2.67
CA LEU A 63 -4.95 -19.50 3.40
C LEU A 63 -5.14 -20.00 4.84
N PRO A 64 -5.55 -21.26 5.07
CA PRO A 64 -5.78 -21.77 6.41
C PRO A 64 -4.51 -21.64 7.27
N ALA A 65 -4.71 -21.33 8.55
CA ALA A 65 -3.65 -21.23 9.54
C ALA A 65 -4.18 -21.59 10.92
N GLU A 66 -3.30 -22.06 11.78
CA GLU A 66 -3.56 -22.24 13.20
C GLU A 66 -3.05 -21.01 13.98
N PRO A 67 -3.60 -20.70 15.17
CA PRO A 67 -3.16 -19.55 15.96
C PRO A 67 -1.65 -19.49 16.23
N ASP A 68 -0.99 -20.64 16.34
CA ASP A 68 0.46 -20.74 16.54
C ASP A 68 1.29 -20.32 15.29
N HIS A 69 0.64 -20.15 14.16
CA HIS A 69 1.25 -19.65 12.91
C HIS A 69 0.78 -18.23 12.54
N VAL A 70 0.19 -17.52 13.50
CA VAL A 70 -0.27 -16.14 13.29
C VAL A 70 0.28 -15.23 14.39
N ALA A 71 0.74 -14.06 14.01
CA ALA A 71 1.10 -13.02 14.97
C ALA A 71 0.44 -11.69 14.59
N ALA A 72 -0.05 -10.95 15.58
CA ALA A 72 -0.64 -9.63 15.39
C ALA A 72 0.25 -8.54 16.01
N ALA A 73 0.25 -7.36 15.39
CA ALA A 73 1.05 -6.22 15.83
C ALA A 73 0.32 -4.88 15.54
N PRO A 74 0.76 -3.75 16.14
CA PRO A 74 0.19 -2.43 15.85
C PRO A 74 0.63 -1.93 14.47
N GLY A 75 0.02 -2.48 13.42
CA GLY A 75 0.26 -2.18 12.02
C GLY A 75 1.31 -3.06 11.33
N ALA A 76 1.17 -3.21 10.02
CA ALA A 76 2.09 -3.97 9.18
C ALA A 76 3.54 -3.49 9.23
N PRO A 77 3.85 -2.19 9.40
CA PRO A 77 5.21 -1.73 9.59
C PRO A 77 5.97 -2.44 10.71
N SER A 78 5.33 -2.70 11.85
CA SER A 78 5.95 -3.42 12.97
C SER A 78 6.27 -4.88 12.62
N LEU A 79 5.40 -5.52 11.84
CA LEU A 79 5.59 -6.89 11.36
C LEU A 79 6.73 -6.97 10.34
N LEU A 80 6.79 -6.04 9.38
CA LEU A 80 7.86 -6.02 8.38
C LEU A 80 9.22 -5.74 9.02
N LEU A 81 9.27 -4.82 10.00
CA LEU A 81 10.48 -4.57 10.78
C LEU A 81 10.96 -5.86 11.47
N ALA A 82 10.04 -6.56 12.15
CA ALA A 82 10.35 -7.79 12.86
C ALA A 82 10.78 -8.93 11.91
N LEU A 83 10.08 -9.08 10.77
CA LEU A 83 10.44 -10.05 9.73
C LEU A 83 11.83 -9.76 9.14
N THR A 84 12.11 -8.50 8.80
CA THR A 84 13.42 -8.09 8.26
C THR A 84 14.54 -8.34 9.28
N ALA A 85 14.30 -8.07 10.56
CA ALA A 85 15.25 -8.34 11.63
C ALA A 85 15.49 -9.85 11.83
N ALA A 86 14.42 -10.65 11.79
CA ALA A 86 14.46 -12.09 12.01
C ALA A 86 15.10 -12.86 10.86
N LEU A 87 14.85 -12.45 9.62
CA LEU A 87 15.40 -13.09 8.42
C LEU A 87 16.84 -12.67 8.15
N GLY A 88 17.16 -11.41 8.41
CA GLY A 88 18.46 -10.84 8.07
C GLY A 88 18.68 -10.71 6.56
N GLY A 89 19.93 -10.44 6.15
CA GLY A 89 20.29 -10.26 4.75
C GLY A 89 19.73 -8.99 4.13
N ASP A 90 19.80 -8.92 2.81
CA ASP A 90 19.35 -7.79 2.01
C ASP A 90 17.89 -7.97 1.60
N VAL A 91 17.21 -6.83 1.38
CA VAL A 91 15.79 -6.77 1.03
C VAL A 91 15.62 -6.38 -0.43
N LEU A 92 14.82 -7.14 -1.16
CA LEU A 92 14.39 -6.83 -2.51
C LEU A 92 12.96 -6.30 -2.47
N VAL A 93 12.69 -5.24 -3.21
CA VAL A 93 11.36 -4.64 -3.35
C VAL A 93 11.11 -4.26 -4.82
N PRO A 94 9.87 -4.29 -5.32
CA PRO A 94 9.54 -3.75 -6.64
C PRO A 94 9.83 -2.25 -6.73
N ARG A 95 9.86 -1.72 -7.94
CA ARG A 95 9.92 -0.29 -8.21
C ARG A 95 8.83 0.09 -9.21
N PRO A 96 7.83 0.88 -8.79
CA PRO A 96 7.64 1.44 -7.44
C PRO A 96 7.19 0.39 -6.41
N CYS A 97 7.16 0.78 -5.12
CA CYS A 97 6.67 -0.04 -4.01
C CYS A 97 6.01 0.82 -2.93
N ALA A 98 5.30 0.19 -2.00
CA ALA A 98 4.74 0.91 -0.86
C ALA A 98 5.81 1.69 -0.09
N ALA A 99 5.54 2.96 0.18
CA ALA A 99 6.52 3.92 0.71
C ALA A 99 7.10 3.54 2.09
N TRP A 100 6.40 2.65 2.82
CA TRP A 100 6.82 2.23 4.16
C TRP A 100 7.72 0.99 4.18
N TRP A 101 7.91 0.27 3.05
CA TRP A 101 8.74 -0.96 3.06
C TRP A 101 10.24 -0.66 3.23
N ALA A 102 10.81 0.17 2.37
CA ALA A 102 12.24 0.47 2.38
C ALA A 102 12.76 1.15 3.66
N PRO A 103 12.05 2.09 4.29
CA PRO A 103 12.53 2.76 5.50
C PRO A 103 12.83 1.82 6.67
N TYR A 104 12.06 0.75 6.84
CA TYR A 104 12.26 -0.19 7.96
C TYR A 104 13.50 -1.07 7.76
N ALA A 105 13.77 -1.51 6.53
CA ALA A 105 15.00 -2.22 6.23
C ALA A 105 16.24 -1.33 6.46
N ARG A 106 16.17 -0.08 6.00
CA ARG A 106 17.24 0.92 6.20
C ARG A 106 17.47 1.22 7.67
N LEU A 107 16.42 1.29 8.50
CA LEU A 107 16.53 1.48 9.95
C LEU A 107 17.36 0.36 10.60
N LEU A 108 17.25 -0.85 10.09
CA LEU A 108 18.03 -2.01 10.53
C LEU A 108 19.43 -2.09 9.89
N GLY A 109 19.82 -1.10 9.10
CA GLY A 109 21.07 -1.11 8.35
C GLY A 109 21.12 -2.18 7.26
N ARG A 110 19.95 -2.63 6.77
CA ARG A 110 19.84 -3.62 5.69
C ARG A 110 19.77 -2.90 4.35
N PRO A 111 20.63 -3.27 3.37
CA PRO A 111 20.51 -2.79 2.01
C PRO A 111 19.15 -3.13 1.40
N VAL A 112 18.61 -2.18 0.62
CA VAL A 112 17.37 -2.36 -0.12
C VAL A 112 17.67 -2.20 -1.60
N PHE A 113 17.34 -3.23 -2.37
CA PHE A 113 17.53 -3.27 -3.80
C PHE A 113 16.16 -3.23 -4.49
N HIS A 114 16.00 -2.26 -5.37
CA HIS A 114 14.78 -2.12 -6.15
C HIS A 114 14.87 -2.97 -7.41
N VAL A 115 13.85 -3.79 -7.65
CA VAL A 115 13.70 -4.62 -8.84
C VAL A 115 12.80 -3.92 -9.84
N ALA A 116 13.19 -3.88 -11.10
CA ALA A 116 12.38 -3.29 -12.16
C ALA A 116 11.01 -3.99 -12.24
N THR A 117 9.96 -3.18 -12.29
CA THR A 117 8.57 -3.64 -12.30
C THR A 117 7.83 -2.91 -13.42
N PRO A 118 7.87 -3.44 -14.65
CA PRO A 118 7.10 -2.91 -15.75
C PRO A 118 5.60 -2.80 -15.39
N ALA A 119 4.93 -1.81 -15.96
CA ALA A 119 3.54 -1.53 -15.61
C ALA A 119 2.58 -2.69 -15.90
N GLU A 120 2.90 -3.56 -16.88
CA GLU A 120 2.16 -4.78 -17.21
C GLU A 120 2.27 -5.88 -16.16
N CYS A 121 3.29 -5.83 -15.30
CA CYS A 121 3.49 -6.80 -14.22
C CYS A 121 2.58 -6.57 -13.00
N GLY A 122 1.80 -5.47 -12.98
CA GLY A 122 0.77 -5.24 -11.97
C GLY A 122 1.28 -5.08 -10.54
N GLY A 123 2.50 -4.52 -10.35
CA GLY A 123 3.09 -4.28 -9.04
C GLY A 123 4.03 -5.39 -8.55
N VAL A 124 4.10 -6.55 -9.22
CA VAL A 124 5.11 -7.58 -8.94
C VAL A 124 6.35 -7.36 -9.80
N PRO A 125 7.55 -7.70 -9.31
CA PRO A 125 8.77 -7.62 -10.12
C PRO A 125 8.70 -8.47 -11.39
N ASP A 126 9.32 -8.00 -12.46
CA ASP A 126 9.61 -8.86 -13.62
C ASP A 126 10.54 -10.00 -13.19
N PRO A 127 10.24 -11.28 -13.51
CA PRO A 127 11.02 -12.43 -13.04
C PRO A 127 12.47 -12.42 -13.54
N TYR A 128 12.74 -11.94 -14.76
CA TYR A 128 14.10 -11.83 -15.28
C TYR A 128 14.87 -10.71 -14.59
N ALA A 129 14.22 -9.56 -14.36
CA ALA A 129 14.83 -8.46 -13.62
C ALA A 129 15.12 -8.86 -12.16
N LEU A 130 14.26 -9.69 -11.54
CA LEU A 130 14.51 -10.26 -10.22
C LEU A 130 15.76 -11.12 -10.20
N LEU A 131 15.88 -12.09 -11.12
CA LEU A 131 17.05 -12.97 -11.22
C LEU A 131 18.32 -12.18 -11.47
N GLU A 132 18.29 -11.19 -12.35
CA GLU A 132 19.44 -10.34 -12.63
C GLU A 132 19.86 -9.51 -11.40
N THR A 133 18.88 -8.94 -10.70
CA THR A 133 19.15 -8.18 -9.47
C THR A 133 19.77 -9.06 -8.39
N VAL A 134 19.26 -10.27 -8.17
CA VAL A 134 19.84 -11.24 -7.21
C VAL A 134 21.29 -11.60 -7.58
N ARG A 135 21.54 -11.91 -8.85
CA ARG A 135 22.89 -12.25 -9.32
C ARG A 135 23.87 -11.09 -9.11
N ARG A 136 23.47 -9.88 -9.49
CA ARG A 136 24.26 -8.67 -9.31
C ARG A 136 24.58 -8.41 -7.84
N VAL A 137 23.57 -8.45 -6.97
CA VAL A 137 23.72 -8.22 -5.52
C VAL A 137 24.71 -9.23 -4.92
N ARG A 138 24.61 -10.52 -5.27
CA ARG A 138 25.54 -11.56 -4.81
C ARG A 138 26.95 -11.35 -5.35
N ALA A 139 27.10 -10.97 -6.61
CA ALA A 139 28.40 -10.68 -7.22
C ALA A 139 29.10 -9.49 -6.53
N GLU A 140 28.35 -8.55 -6.00
CA GLU A 140 28.85 -7.41 -5.22
C GLU A 140 29.04 -7.75 -3.72
N GLY A 141 28.86 -9.01 -3.31
CA GLY A 141 29.05 -9.50 -1.94
C GLY A 141 27.84 -9.34 -1.02
N GLY A 142 26.69 -8.99 -1.56
CA GLY A 142 25.41 -8.92 -0.82
C GLY A 142 24.79 -10.30 -0.56
N ASP A 143 23.80 -10.33 0.32
CA ASP A 143 23.09 -11.54 0.77
C ASP A 143 21.57 -11.33 0.64
N PRO A 144 21.00 -11.36 -0.58
CA PRO A 144 19.57 -11.18 -0.78
C PRO A 144 18.80 -12.36 -0.18
N ARG A 145 17.91 -12.08 0.79
CA ARG A 145 17.13 -13.09 1.51
C ARG A 145 15.64 -12.86 1.49
N LEU A 146 15.22 -11.62 1.36
CA LEU A 146 13.81 -11.24 1.48
C LEU A 146 13.34 -10.53 0.22
N LEU A 147 12.23 -11.01 -0.35
CA LEU A 147 11.46 -10.29 -1.36
C LEU A 147 10.13 -9.85 -0.74
N VAL A 148 9.83 -8.55 -0.77
CA VAL A 148 8.52 -8.01 -0.40
C VAL A 148 7.76 -7.65 -1.67
N LEU A 149 6.52 -8.08 -1.78
CA LEU A 149 5.63 -7.77 -2.90
C LEU A 149 4.19 -7.64 -2.43
N SER A 150 3.30 -7.11 -3.26
CA SER A 150 1.87 -7.04 -2.99
C SER A 150 1.07 -7.60 -4.17
N VAL A 151 -0.10 -8.18 -3.89
CA VAL A 151 -1.00 -8.76 -4.90
C VAL A 151 -2.02 -7.75 -5.42
N ALA A 152 -2.35 -6.76 -4.59
CA ALA A 152 -3.08 -5.55 -4.94
C ALA A 152 -2.20 -4.38 -4.52
N ASP A 153 -1.62 -3.70 -5.48
CA ASP A 153 -0.41 -2.90 -5.26
C ASP A 153 -0.67 -1.47 -4.77
N ASP A 154 0.08 -1.03 -3.79
CA ASP A 154 0.32 0.37 -3.46
C ASP A 154 1.77 0.70 -3.89
N PRO A 155 2.01 1.67 -4.79
CA PRO A 155 1.14 2.81 -5.09
C PRO A 155 0.30 2.70 -6.37
N THR A 156 0.47 1.64 -7.17
CA THR A 156 -0.04 1.64 -8.56
C THR A 156 -1.54 1.34 -8.67
N ALA A 157 -2.17 0.82 -7.60
CA ALA A 157 -3.56 0.37 -7.59
C ALA A 157 -3.86 -0.73 -8.63
N THR A 158 -2.84 -1.47 -9.05
CA THR A 158 -2.96 -2.58 -10.00
C THR A 158 -3.05 -3.92 -9.27
N VAL A 159 -3.46 -4.95 -9.99
CA VAL A 159 -3.50 -6.34 -9.50
C VAL A 159 -2.54 -7.15 -10.35
N ALA A 160 -1.74 -7.97 -9.69
CA ALA A 160 -0.76 -8.81 -10.36
C ALA A 160 -1.43 -9.83 -11.29
N PRO A 161 -1.02 -9.94 -12.56
CA PRO A 161 -1.45 -11.03 -13.43
C PRO A 161 -0.99 -12.38 -12.86
N PRO A 162 -1.87 -13.41 -12.81
CA PRO A 162 -1.53 -14.71 -12.22
C PRO A 162 -0.27 -15.36 -12.80
N GLU A 163 -0.06 -15.22 -14.11
CA GLU A 163 1.09 -15.79 -14.82
C GLU A 163 2.40 -15.13 -14.38
N VAL A 164 2.43 -13.79 -14.34
CA VAL A 164 3.60 -13.02 -13.90
C VAL A 164 3.91 -13.30 -12.43
N LEU A 165 2.86 -13.35 -11.60
CA LEU A 165 3.00 -13.69 -10.18
C LEU A 165 3.63 -15.07 -10.02
N HIS A 166 3.15 -16.08 -10.74
CA HIS A 166 3.67 -17.45 -10.70
C HIS A 166 5.15 -17.49 -11.10
N GLU A 167 5.53 -16.91 -12.24
CA GLU A 167 6.92 -16.87 -12.71
C GLU A 167 7.85 -16.14 -11.73
N THR A 168 7.37 -15.04 -11.12
CA THR A 168 8.13 -14.29 -10.10
C THR A 168 8.37 -15.12 -8.85
N ILE A 169 7.34 -15.88 -8.40
CA ILE A 169 7.43 -16.76 -7.22
C ILE A 169 8.39 -17.91 -7.49
N GLU A 170 8.32 -18.54 -8.67
CA GLU A 170 9.27 -19.60 -9.05
C GLU A 170 10.72 -19.08 -9.09
N ALA A 171 10.93 -17.90 -9.68
CA ALA A 171 12.24 -17.26 -9.69
C ALA A 171 12.76 -16.99 -8.27
N ALA A 172 11.92 -16.44 -7.39
CA ALA A 172 12.28 -16.16 -6.00
C ALA A 172 12.58 -17.45 -5.22
N ALA A 173 11.78 -18.50 -5.42
CA ALA A 173 11.98 -19.80 -4.78
C ALA A 173 13.28 -20.47 -5.24
N GLY A 174 13.58 -20.42 -6.53
CA GLY A 174 14.83 -20.93 -7.11
C GLY A 174 16.08 -20.25 -6.55
N GLU A 175 15.98 -18.98 -6.20
CA GLU A 175 17.04 -18.20 -5.55
C GLU A 175 17.06 -18.33 -4.01
N GLY A 176 16.16 -19.10 -3.42
CA GLY A 176 16.11 -19.33 -1.99
C GLY A 176 15.59 -18.13 -1.17
N LEU A 177 14.90 -17.18 -1.80
CA LEU A 177 14.33 -16.03 -1.11
C LEU A 177 13.13 -16.44 -0.25
N HIS A 178 12.97 -15.78 0.88
CA HIS A 178 11.71 -15.76 1.63
C HIS A 178 10.84 -14.63 1.09
N LEU A 179 9.55 -14.88 0.91
CA LEU A 179 8.62 -13.89 0.40
C LEU A 179 7.76 -13.33 1.52
N VAL A 180 7.60 -12.01 1.54
CA VAL A 180 6.54 -11.33 2.29
C VAL A 180 5.53 -10.82 1.29
N SER A 181 4.32 -11.37 1.34
CA SER A 181 3.17 -10.91 0.57
C SER A 181 2.38 -9.91 1.39
N ASP A 182 2.43 -8.63 0.99
CA ASP A 182 1.55 -7.61 1.55
C ASP A 182 0.18 -7.72 0.89
N GLU A 183 -0.79 -8.20 1.64
CA GLU A 183 -2.17 -8.39 1.17
C GLU A 183 -3.15 -7.38 1.79
N THR A 184 -2.63 -6.25 2.25
CA THR A 184 -3.40 -5.16 2.86
C THR A 184 -4.57 -4.70 1.99
N TRP A 185 -4.36 -4.61 0.68
CA TRP A 185 -5.37 -4.13 -0.27
C TRP A 185 -6.13 -5.23 -0.99
N ARG A 186 -5.92 -6.50 -0.62
CA ARG A 186 -6.57 -7.67 -1.24
C ARG A 186 -8.09 -7.52 -1.36
N ASP A 187 -8.75 -7.10 -0.30
CA ASP A 187 -10.21 -7.01 -0.22
C ASP A 187 -10.77 -5.70 -0.78
N THR A 188 -9.94 -4.89 -1.39
CA THR A 188 -10.33 -3.60 -1.99
C THR A 188 -10.37 -3.62 -3.51
N VAL A 189 -10.36 -4.80 -4.12
CA VAL A 189 -10.47 -4.98 -5.56
C VAL A 189 -11.78 -4.39 -6.07
N HIS A 190 -11.71 -3.57 -7.12
CA HIS A 190 -12.85 -2.80 -7.61
C HIS A 190 -13.92 -3.67 -8.29
N ALA A 191 -13.51 -4.73 -8.96
CA ALA A 191 -14.39 -5.69 -9.63
C ALA A 191 -14.01 -7.13 -9.20
N PRO A 192 -14.36 -7.55 -7.96
CA PRO A 192 -13.89 -8.83 -7.41
C PRO A 192 -14.40 -10.05 -8.19
N HIS A 193 -15.54 -9.93 -8.87
CA HIS A 193 -16.08 -11.03 -9.70
C HIS A 193 -15.39 -11.16 -11.07
N GLU A 194 -14.63 -10.16 -11.50
CA GLU A 194 -13.93 -10.12 -12.79
C GLU A 194 -12.41 -10.21 -12.63
N THR A 195 -11.91 -10.22 -11.39
CA THR A 195 -10.49 -10.17 -11.09
C THR A 195 -10.04 -11.45 -10.39
N VAL A 196 -9.11 -12.17 -11.02
CA VAL A 196 -8.44 -13.30 -10.37
C VAL A 196 -7.34 -12.72 -9.47
N LEU A 197 -7.45 -12.96 -8.18
CA LEU A 197 -6.46 -12.56 -7.19
C LEU A 197 -5.95 -13.81 -6.48
N LEU A 198 -4.68 -14.12 -6.69
CA LEU A 198 -4.00 -15.25 -6.06
C LEU A 198 -3.02 -14.74 -5.00
N SER A 199 -2.88 -15.50 -3.93
CA SER A 199 -1.82 -15.26 -2.95
C SER A 199 -0.56 -16.05 -3.33
N PRO A 200 0.64 -15.46 -3.22
CA PRO A 200 1.88 -16.22 -3.27
C PRO A 200 1.91 -17.42 -2.32
N ALA A 201 1.22 -17.32 -1.18
CA ALA A 201 1.16 -18.40 -0.19
C ALA A 201 0.32 -19.62 -0.65
N GLU A 202 -0.55 -19.46 -1.66
CA GLU A 202 -1.25 -20.58 -2.30
C GLU A 202 -0.31 -21.38 -3.20
N MET A 203 0.70 -20.72 -3.77
CA MET A 203 1.67 -21.32 -4.70
C MET A 203 2.91 -21.85 -3.98
N LEU A 204 3.37 -21.15 -2.95
CA LEU A 204 4.59 -21.46 -2.19
C LEU A 204 4.33 -21.39 -0.67
N PRO A 205 3.51 -22.29 -0.10
CA PRO A 205 3.03 -22.19 1.28
C PRO A 205 4.13 -22.24 2.34
N ASP A 206 5.29 -22.83 2.03
CA ASP A 206 6.39 -23.07 2.98
C ASP A 206 7.39 -21.89 3.06
N ARG A 207 7.28 -20.89 2.19
CA ARG A 207 8.24 -19.77 2.10
C ARG A 207 7.61 -18.40 2.02
N VAL A 208 6.29 -18.32 2.18
CA VAL A 208 5.57 -17.04 2.10
C VAL A 208 4.94 -16.70 3.44
N THR A 209 5.33 -15.56 3.97
CA THR A 209 4.62 -14.91 5.07
C THR A 209 3.65 -13.88 4.47
N VAL A 210 2.37 -14.03 4.79
CA VAL A 210 1.34 -13.06 4.37
C VAL A 210 1.17 -12.03 5.46
N VAL A 211 1.24 -10.75 5.11
CA VAL A 211 1.00 -9.62 6.03
C VAL A 211 -0.26 -8.89 5.58
N THR A 212 -1.16 -8.63 6.50
CA THR A 212 -2.40 -7.88 6.25
C THR A 212 -2.53 -6.76 7.27
N ASP A 213 -2.43 -5.51 6.84
CA ASP A 213 -2.79 -4.36 7.66
C ASP A 213 -4.30 -4.16 7.61
N LEU A 214 -4.91 -3.95 8.76
CA LEU A 214 -6.36 -3.73 8.84
C LEU A 214 -6.71 -2.24 8.73
N ALA A 215 -5.73 -1.36 8.95
CA ALA A 215 -5.93 0.08 8.87
C ALA A 215 -6.14 0.53 7.42
N GLY A 216 -7.28 1.17 7.17
CA GLY A 216 -7.65 1.66 5.84
C GLY A 216 -8.47 0.69 4.99
N SER A 217 -8.53 -0.60 5.33
CA SER A 217 -9.41 -1.58 4.67
C SER A 217 -10.57 -2.04 5.55
N LEU A 218 -10.30 -2.39 6.80
CA LEU A 218 -11.30 -2.86 7.78
C LEU A 218 -11.42 -1.93 8.98
N LEU A 219 -10.34 -1.25 9.35
CA LEU A 219 -10.27 -0.33 10.47
C LEU A 219 -9.87 1.08 10.00
N PRO A 220 -10.22 2.13 10.73
CA PRO A 220 -9.68 3.47 10.47
C PRO A 220 -8.16 3.48 10.62
N THR A 221 -7.48 4.37 9.90
CA THR A 221 -6.02 4.53 9.96
C THR A 221 -5.50 4.88 11.36
N GLY A 222 -6.33 5.51 12.21
CA GLY A 222 -6.03 5.81 13.60
C GLY A 222 -6.12 4.62 14.57
N TRP A 223 -6.54 3.43 14.10
CA TRP A 223 -6.62 2.20 14.90
C TRP A 223 -5.66 1.14 14.37
N PRO A 224 -4.36 1.29 14.62
CA PRO A 224 -3.34 0.44 14.01
C PRO A 224 -3.44 -1.00 14.53
N ALA A 225 -3.70 -1.92 13.61
CA ALA A 225 -3.68 -3.35 13.84
C ALA A 225 -3.37 -4.07 12.53
N ALA A 226 -2.53 -5.08 12.60
CA ALA A 226 -2.19 -5.96 11.48
C ALA A 226 -1.95 -7.36 12.00
N PHE A 227 -1.99 -8.34 11.11
CA PHE A 227 -1.53 -9.68 11.42
C PHE A 227 -0.63 -10.22 10.31
N ALA A 228 0.24 -11.16 10.69
CA ALA A 228 1.02 -11.96 9.78
C ALA A 228 0.64 -13.44 9.93
N ARG A 229 0.44 -14.12 8.79
CA ARG A 229 0.32 -15.56 8.70
C ARG A 229 1.66 -16.13 8.25
N PHE A 230 2.24 -17.02 9.05
CA PHE A 230 3.52 -17.66 8.79
C PHE A 230 3.33 -19.02 8.09
N PRO A 231 4.34 -19.53 7.38
CA PRO A 231 4.34 -20.90 6.90
C PRO A 231 4.13 -21.90 8.05
N ALA A 232 3.36 -22.95 7.80
CA ALA A 232 3.13 -24.03 8.77
C ALA A 232 4.21 -25.12 8.76
N ASN A 233 5.14 -25.06 7.78
CA ASN A 233 6.17 -26.08 7.56
C ASN A 233 7.55 -25.42 7.43
N GLY A 234 8.60 -26.24 7.48
CA GLY A 234 9.98 -25.79 7.30
C GLY A 234 10.46 -24.89 8.43
N ASP A 235 11.03 -23.74 8.08
CA ASP A 235 11.54 -22.76 9.05
C ASP A 235 10.45 -21.83 9.62
N GLY A 236 9.17 -22.06 9.31
CA GLY A 236 8.06 -21.19 9.67
C GLY A 236 7.92 -21.00 11.19
N ASP A 237 7.95 -22.08 11.97
CA ASP A 237 7.88 -22.02 13.44
C ASP A 237 9.06 -21.22 14.02
N GLY A 238 10.27 -21.47 13.52
CA GLY A 238 11.46 -20.74 13.94
C GLY A 238 11.40 -19.27 13.57
N LEU A 239 10.84 -18.93 12.41
CA LEU A 239 10.66 -17.54 11.97
C LEU A 239 9.60 -16.85 12.84
N HIS A 240 8.45 -17.48 13.09
CA HIS A 240 7.41 -16.96 13.96
C HIS A 240 7.95 -16.62 15.35
N ALA A 241 8.69 -17.56 15.99
CA ALA A 241 9.29 -17.34 17.29
C ALA A 241 10.26 -16.14 17.29
N ARG A 242 11.17 -16.05 16.30
CA ARG A 242 12.10 -14.91 16.18
C ARG A 242 11.37 -13.58 15.98
N VAL A 243 10.29 -13.57 15.21
CA VAL A 243 9.46 -12.37 15.01
C VAL A 243 8.80 -11.95 16.33
N LEU A 244 8.25 -12.89 17.10
CA LEU A 244 7.69 -12.61 18.43
C LEU A 244 8.74 -12.07 19.39
N ASP A 245 9.98 -12.56 19.34
CA ASP A 245 11.09 -12.04 20.16
C ASP A 245 11.36 -10.55 19.82
N VAL A 246 11.41 -10.21 18.54
CA VAL A 246 11.61 -8.83 18.10
C VAL A 246 10.43 -7.95 18.52
N LEU A 247 9.18 -8.39 18.28
CA LEU A 247 7.99 -7.65 18.72
C LEU A 247 7.95 -7.45 20.23
N THR A 248 8.43 -8.44 21.00
CA THR A 248 8.54 -8.35 22.46
C THR A 248 9.58 -7.32 22.88
N ALA A 249 10.74 -7.31 22.23
CA ALA A 249 11.78 -6.32 22.49
C ALA A 249 11.32 -4.89 22.17
N LEU A 250 10.49 -4.72 21.14
CA LEU A 250 9.87 -3.44 20.77
C LEU A 250 8.70 -3.05 21.70
N GLY A 251 8.18 -3.97 22.51
CA GLY A 251 6.94 -3.77 23.26
C GLY A 251 5.71 -3.59 22.35
N ALA A 252 5.74 -4.16 21.15
CA ALA A 252 4.73 -3.97 20.11
C ALA A 252 3.43 -4.69 20.50
N ARG A 253 2.53 -3.97 21.16
CA ARG A 253 1.21 -4.45 21.61
C ARG A 253 0.10 -3.64 20.99
N ILE A 254 -0.91 -4.30 20.48
CA ILE A 254 -2.14 -3.62 20.05
C ILE A 254 -2.88 -3.13 21.30
N ALA A 255 -3.45 -1.94 21.24
CA ALA A 255 -4.30 -1.47 22.32
C ALA A 255 -5.53 -2.38 22.47
N ALA A 256 -5.90 -2.78 23.69
CA ALA A 256 -6.98 -3.74 23.91
C ALA A 256 -8.33 -3.38 23.28
N PRO A 257 -8.76 -2.08 23.24
CA PRO A 257 -9.95 -1.70 22.49
C PRO A 257 -9.82 -1.90 20.98
N VAL A 258 -8.64 -1.59 20.42
CA VAL A 258 -8.36 -1.79 18.97
C VAL A 258 -8.32 -3.28 18.63
N ALA A 259 -7.69 -4.11 19.49
CA ALA A 259 -7.69 -5.57 19.31
C ALA A 259 -9.10 -6.16 19.30
N ALA A 260 -10.00 -5.66 20.16
CA ALA A 260 -11.39 -6.08 20.17
C ALA A 260 -12.13 -5.70 18.87
N ALA A 261 -11.95 -4.46 18.40
CA ALA A 261 -12.53 -4.00 17.13
C ALA A 261 -11.95 -4.78 15.94
N ALA A 262 -10.64 -5.04 15.95
CA ALA A 262 -9.97 -5.85 14.92
C ALA A 262 -10.51 -7.28 14.88
N ALA A 263 -10.60 -7.95 16.03
CA ALA A 263 -11.16 -9.29 16.10
C ALA A 263 -12.60 -9.34 15.57
N HIS A 264 -13.44 -8.36 15.95
CA HIS A 264 -14.81 -8.26 15.44
C HIS A 264 -14.84 -8.03 13.93
N ALA A 265 -14.05 -7.09 13.40
CA ALA A 265 -13.99 -6.81 11.96
C ALA A 265 -13.55 -8.04 11.15
N LEU A 266 -12.60 -8.81 11.67
CA LEU A 266 -12.10 -10.03 11.04
C LEU A 266 -13.12 -11.17 11.02
N THR A 267 -14.15 -11.17 11.89
CA THR A 267 -15.26 -12.13 11.76
C THR A 267 -16.18 -11.83 10.58
N GLU A 268 -16.01 -10.66 9.96
CA GLU A 268 -16.75 -10.21 8.77
C GLU A 268 -18.28 -10.29 8.91
N PRO A 269 -18.87 -9.73 9.98
CA PRO A 269 -20.31 -9.67 10.11
C PRO A 269 -20.91 -8.85 8.95
N GLU A 270 -22.20 -9.08 8.66
CA GLU A 270 -22.89 -8.46 7.53
C GLU A 270 -22.68 -6.94 7.45
N PRO A 271 -22.81 -6.12 8.54
CA PRO A 271 -22.60 -4.68 8.45
C PRO A 271 -21.17 -4.29 8.04
N VAL A 272 -20.14 -5.07 8.45
CA VAL A 272 -18.75 -4.83 8.08
C VAL A 272 -18.52 -5.17 6.61
N THR A 273 -19.07 -6.28 6.13
CA THR A 273 -18.93 -6.68 4.71
C THR A 273 -19.68 -5.73 3.78
N ALA A 274 -20.89 -5.32 4.15
CA ALA A 274 -21.67 -4.34 3.40
C ALA A 274 -20.96 -2.97 3.33
N HIS A 275 -20.43 -2.49 4.45
CA HIS A 275 -19.68 -1.25 4.51
C HIS A 275 -18.42 -1.32 3.64
N ARG A 276 -17.63 -2.39 3.74
CA ARG A 276 -16.44 -2.59 2.90
C ARG A 276 -16.78 -2.59 1.41
N ALA A 277 -17.87 -3.25 1.02
CA ALA A 277 -18.33 -3.26 -0.37
C ALA A 277 -18.73 -1.86 -0.85
N ALA A 278 -19.44 -1.08 -0.02
CA ALA A 278 -19.81 0.30 -0.34
C ALA A 278 -18.58 1.21 -0.48
N VAL A 279 -17.62 1.09 0.43
CA VAL A 279 -16.32 1.81 0.39
C VAL A 279 -15.55 1.47 -0.89
N GLY A 280 -15.41 0.18 -1.21
CA GLY A 280 -14.72 -0.27 -2.42
C GLY A 280 -15.38 0.27 -3.70
N HIS A 281 -16.71 0.22 -3.76
CA HIS A 281 -17.47 0.73 -4.89
C HIS A 281 -17.34 2.26 -5.07
N LEU A 282 -17.38 3.00 -3.96
CA LEU A 282 -17.16 4.44 -3.97
C LEU A 282 -15.77 4.80 -4.49
N HIS A 283 -14.72 4.19 -3.94
CA HIS A 283 -13.35 4.45 -4.38
C HIS A 283 -13.14 4.05 -5.84
N ALA A 284 -13.73 2.94 -6.31
CA ALA A 284 -13.66 2.52 -7.71
C ALA A 284 -14.21 3.60 -8.66
N ARG A 285 -15.38 4.17 -8.34
CA ARG A 285 -16.01 5.21 -9.15
C ARG A 285 -15.18 6.50 -9.20
N VAL A 286 -14.70 6.96 -8.06
CA VAL A 286 -13.87 8.17 -7.98
C VAL A 286 -12.52 7.95 -8.67
N ALA A 287 -11.88 6.79 -8.46
CA ALA A 287 -10.62 6.45 -9.11
C ALA A 287 -10.74 6.40 -10.63
N ALA A 288 -11.85 5.84 -11.15
CA ALA A 288 -12.11 5.83 -12.58
C ALA A 288 -12.28 7.25 -13.16
N ALA A 289 -12.97 8.15 -12.44
CA ALA A 289 -13.11 9.54 -12.84
C ALA A 289 -11.77 10.27 -12.86
N VAL A 290 -10.95 10.13 -11.81
CA VAL A 290 -9.60 10.72 -11.75
C VAL A 290 -8.70 10.15 -12.86
N HIS A 291 -8.75 8.84 -13.10
CA HIS A 291 -8.00 8.20 -14.19
C HIS A 291 -8.36 8.79 -15.56
N ALA A 292 -9.65 8.99 -15.82
CA ALA A 292 -10.09 9.61 -17.08
C ALA A 292 -9.53 11.03 -17.26
N VAL A 293 -9.51 11.84 -16.21
CA VAL A 293 -8.94 13.20 -16.22
C VAL A 293 -7.44 13.18 -16.54
N VAL A 294 -6.66 12.39 -15.76
CA VAL A 294 -5.18 12.41 -15.94
C VAL A 294 -4.75 11.85 -17.28
N VAL A 295 -5.41 10.82 -17.79
CA VAL A 295 -5.13 10.26 -19.13
C VAL A 295 -5.60 11.22 -20.22
N GLY A 296 -6.74 11.88 -20.04
CA GLY A 296 -7.25 12.90 -20.97
C GLY A 296 -6.31 14.10 -21.12
N ALA A 297 -5.54 14.40 -20.08
CA ALA A 297 -4.51 15.44 -20.11
C ALA A 297 -3.18 15.00 -20.75
N GLY A 298 -3.05 13.71 -21.11
CA GLY A 298 -1.84 13.16 -21.75
C GLY A 298 -0.82 12.58 -20.76
N ALA A 299 -1.14 12.48 -19.47
CA ALA A 299 -0.34 11.71 -18.52
C ALA A 299 -0.55 10.19 -18.70
N LEU A 300 0.38 9.38 -18.21
CA LEU A 300 0.27 7.95 -18.26
C LEU A 300 -0.15 7.39 -16.91
N SER A 301 -1.15 6.52 -16.90
CA SER A 301 -1.59 5.78 -15.71
C SER A 301 -2.24 4.48 -16.13
N ARG A 302 -2.03 3.43 -15.35
CA ARG A 302 -2.81 2.19 -15.50
C ARG A 302 -4.22 2.40 -14.93
N PRO A 303 -5.24 1.77 -15.50
CA PRO A 303 -6.56 1.76 -14.88
C PRO A 303 -6.49 1.17 -13.47
N PRO A 304 -7.00 1.88 -12.44
CA PRO A 304 -6.98 1.38 -11.07
C PRO A 304 -7.92 0.17 -10.94
N ARG A 305 -7.44 -0.88 -10.29
CA ARG A 305 -8.17 -2.13 -10.08
C ARG A 305 -8.40 -2.47 -8.62
N ALA A 306 -7.70 -1.80 -7.71
CA ALA A 306 -7.80 -2.01 -6.27
C ALA A 306 -7.48 -0.74 -5.49
N GLY A 307 -7.83 -0.71 -4.22
CA GLY A 307 -7.47 0.36 -3.30
C GLY A 307 -8.14 1.70 -3.60
N ARG A 308 -7.42 2.77 -3.25
CA ARG A 308 -7.93 4.15 -3.33
C ARG A 308 -6.91 5.13 -3.93
N HIS A 309 -5.94 4.59 -4.66
CA HIS A 309 -4.84 5.38 -5.22
C HIS A 309 -4.78 5.26 -6.73
N LEU A 310 -4.07 6.18 -7.37
CA LEU A 310 -3.62 6.10 -8.74
C LEU A 310 -2.15 6.51 -8.79
N TYR A 311 -1.37 5.84 -9.60
CA TYR A 311 0.01 6.21 -9.86
C TYR A 311 0.13 6.79 -11.25
N VAL A 312 0.54 8.05 -11.32
CA VAL A 312 0.49 8.86 -12.53
C VAL A 312 1.91 9.25 -12.95
N ASP A 313 2.28 8.95 -14.18
CA ASP A 313 3.54 9.38 -14.81
C ASP A 313 3.26 10.62 -15.68
N LEU A 314 3.79 11.76 -15.25
CA LEU A 314 3.71 13.03 -15.95
C LEU A 314 4.94 13.30 -16.85
N GLY A 315 5.76 12.28 -17.11
CA GLY A 315 6.88 12.38 -18.05
C GLY A 315 6.52 13.00 -19.41
N PRO A 316 5.39 12.64 -20.03
CA PRO A 316 4.93 13.27 -21.26
C PRO A 316 4.66 14.78 -21.16
N LEU A 317 4.33 15.27 -19.96
CA LEU A 317 4.04 16.68 -19.66
C LEU A 317 5.27 17.45 -19.12
N ARG A 318 6.46 16.84 -19.14
CA ARG A 318 7.70 17.45 -18.65
C ARG A 318 7.97 18.84 -19.21
N PRO A 319 7.75 19.14 -20.51
CA PRO A 319 8.00 20.49 -21.03
C PRO A 319 7.17 21.56 -20.33
N ALA A 320 5.87 21.31 -20.12
CA ALA A 320 4.98 22.22 -19.38
C ALA A 320 5.43 22.35 -17.92
N LEU A 321 5.71 21.24 -17.26
CA LEU A 321 6.15 21.21 -15.87
C LEU A 321 7.46 21.96 -15.66
N THR A 322 8.42 21.84 -16.59
CA THR A 322 9.68 22.59 -16.55
C THR A 322 9.44 24.10 -16.66
N ALA A 323 8.47 24.54 -17.46
CA ALA A 323 8.09 25.95 -17.54
C ALA A 323 7.53 26.50 -16.22
N HIS A 324 6.98 25.62 -15.37
CA HIS A 324 6.54 25.95 -14.01
C HIS A 324 7.61 25.75 -12.93
N GLY A 325 8.88 25.49 -13.31
CA GLY A 325 9.99 25.30 -12.38
C GLY A 325 10.07 23.90 -11.77
N VAL A 326 9.32 22.92 -12.30
CA VAL A 326 9.34 21.53 -11.83
C VAL A 326 10.47 20.77 -12.53
N GLY A 327 11.54 20.47 -11.80
CA GLY A 327 12.71 19.75 -12.30
C GLY A 327 12.71 18.26 -11.93
N ASP A 328 12.16 17.92 -10.77
CA ASP A 328 12.18 16.58 -10.21
C ASP A 328 10.87 16.18 -9.52
N ALA A 329 10.84 15.00 -8.90
CA ALA A 329 9.65 14.47 -8.24
C ALA A 329 9.29 15.19 -6.93
N GLN A 330 10.25 15.84 -6.25
CA GLN A 330 9.96 16.66 -5.07
C GLN A 330 9.30 17.97 -5.48
N ASP A 331 9.81 18.62 -6.51
CA ASP A 331 9.20 19.84 -7.07
C ASP A 331 7.78 19.53 -7.57
N LEU A 332 7.60 18.37 -8.22
CA LEU A 332 6.30 17.92 -8.71
C LEU A 332 5.31 17.70 -7.56
N GLU A 333 5.74 17.08 -6.46
CA GLU A 333 4.93 16.92 -5.25
C GLU A 333 4.48 18.26 -4.70
N ASP A 334 5.39 19.20 -4.54
CA ASP A 334 5.11 20.53 -3.99
C ASP A 334 4.19 21.34 -4.92
N PHE A 335 4.46 21.32 -6.22
CA PHE A 335 3.65 21.98 -7.25
C PHE A 335 2.21 21.46 -7.28
N LEU A 336 2.03 20.13 -7.39
CA LEU A 336 0.70 19.55 -7.46
C LEU A 336 -0.05 19.65 -6.14
N THR A 337 0.61 19.47 -5.00
CA THR A 337 -0.01 19.63 -3.68
C THR A 337 -0.59 21.05 -3.51
N ALA A 338 0.17 22.07 -3.90
CA ALA A 338 -0.29 23.45 -3.85
C ALA A 338 -1.45 23.71 -4.82
N ARG A 339 -1.38 23.16 -6.03
CA ARG A 339 -2.35 23.42 -7.09
C ARG A 339 -3.68 22.69 -6.87
N LEU A 340 -3.62 21.46 -6.37
CA LEU A 340 -4.80 20.63 -6.11
C LEU A 340 -5.42 20.90 -4.74
N GLY A 341 -4.69 21.51 -3.82
CA GLY A 341 -5.11 21.69 -2.43
C GLY A 341 -5.23 20.36 -1.65
N MET A 342 -4.58 19.31 -2.17
CA MET A 342 -4.55 17.99 -1.54
C MET A 342 -3.17 17.33 -1.73
N PRO A 343 -2.75 16.39 -0.86
CA PRO A 343 -1.46 15.73 -0.99
C PRO A 343 -1.32 14.98 -2.33
N ALA A 344 -0.19 15.20 -3.01
CA ALA A 344 0.20 14.50 -4.22
C ALA A 344 1.64 13.97 -4.10
N PRO A 345 1.91 12.97 -3.23
CA PRO A 345 3.25 12.51 -2.94
C PRO A 345 3.99 12.01 -4.19
N GLY A 346 5.23 12.49 -4.36
CA GLY A 346 6.08 12.20 -5.50
C GLY A 346 6.59 10.76 -5.52
N GLY A 347 6.90 10.26 -6.71
CA GLY A 347 7.34 8.87 -6.96
C GLY A 347 8.62 8.48 -6.20
N HIS A 348 9.48 9.44 -5.88
CA HIS A 348 10.70 9.21 -5.08
C HIS A 348 10.41 8.64 -3.68
N ARG A 349 9.22 8.91 -3.10
CA ARG A 349 8.77 8.31 -1.84
C ARG A 349 8.45 6.83 -1.96
N PHE A 350 8.13 6.38 -3.16
CA PHE A 350 7.76 5.00 -3.52
C PHE A 350 8.91 4.23 -4.18
N GLY A 351 10.14 4.75 -4.04
CA GLY A 351 11.35 4.10 -4.55
C GLY A 351 11.70 4.40 -6.01
N ASP A 352 10.96 5.26 -6.69
CA ASP A 352 11.33 5.74 -8.01
C ASP A 352 12.50 6.72 -7.95
N ASP A 353 13.14 6.92 -9.09
CA ASP A 353 14.21 7.89 -9.21
C ASP A 353 13.67 9.31 -9.04
N LEU A 354 14.43 10.15 -8.36
CA LEU A 354 14.03 11.55 -8.10
C LEU A 354 13.72 12.31 -9.40
N GLY A 355 14.44 12.01 -10.50
CA GLY A 355 14.19 12.60 -11.80
C GLY A 355 12.95 12.11 -12.55
N ALA A 356 12.26 11.07 -12.05
CA ALA A 356 11.01 10.56 -12.63
C ALA A 356 9.82 11.40 -12.16
N LEU A 357 9.11 12.06 -13.10
CA LEU A 357 7.97 12.91 -12.77
C LEU A 357 6.71 12.06 -12.54
N ARG A 358 6.68 11.35 -11.42
CA ARG A 358 5.58 10.49 -11.02
C ARG A 358 5.00 10.91 -9.69
N VAL A 359 3.69 10.72 -9.52
CA VAL A 359 2.97 11.01 -8.28
C VAL A 359 1.94 9.94 -7.98
N ARG A 360 1.62 9.78 -6.69
CA ARG A 360 0.46 9.02 -6.24
C ARG A 360 -0.68 9.99 -5.91
N LEU A 361 -1.81 9.86 -6.58
CA LEU A 361 -3.04 10.56 -6.24
C LEU A 361 -3.95 9.67 -5.42
N SER A 362 -4.64 10.26 -4.44
CA SER A 362 -5.56 9.55 -3.55
C SER A 362 -7.00 10.01 -3.79
N THR A 363 -7.94 9.08 -3.74
CA THR A 363 -9.37 9.39 -3.89
C THR A 363 -10.01 9.92 -2.61
N GLY A 364 -9.41 9.64 -1.44
CA GLY A 364 -9.95 10.06 -0.14
C GLY A 364 -10.19 11.56 0.00
N PRO A 365 -9.21 12.42 -0.32
CA PRO A 365 -9.36 13.87 -0.26
C PRO A 365 -10.47 14.45 -1.15
N LEU A 366 -10.87 13.73 -2.20
CA LEU A 366 -11.93 14.15 -3.12
C LEU A 366 -13.35 13.92 -2.57
N LEU A 367 -13.46 13.16 -1.48
CA LEU A 367 -14.74 12.78 -0.89
C LEU A 367 -15.28 13.79 0.12
N GLY A 368 -14.60 14.90 0.32
CA GLY A 368 -15.04 16.00 1.19
C GLY A 368 -14.09 16.28 2.36
N GLY A 369 -14.28 17.45 2.98
CA GLY A 369 -13.49 17.96 4.09
C GLY A 369 -14.05 17.61 5.48
N SER A 370 -15.28 17.09 5.55
CA SER A 370 -15.93 16.73 6.82
C SER A 370 -16.43 15.28 6.82
N ASP A 371 -16.69 14.74 8.01
CA ASP A 371 -17.26 13.40 8.16
C ASP A 371 -18.67 13.30 7.58
N GLU A 372 -19.45 14.40 7.62
CA GLU A 372 -20.79 14.47 7.04
C GLU A 372 -20.75 14.37 5.52
N GLU A 373 -19.86 15.12 4.86
CA GLU A 373 -19.67 15.06 3.39
C GLU A 373 -19.21 13.65 2.96
N ARG A 374 -18.29 13.04 3.70
CA ARG A 374 -17.80 11.67 3.42
C ARG A 374 -18.89 10.62 3.66
N ALA A 375 -19.73 10.77 4.68
CA ALA A 375 -20.86 9.89 4.93
C ALA A 375 -21.92 10.00 3.82
N GLU A 376 -22.17 11.22 3.32
CA GLU A 376 -23.06 11.45 2.18
C GLU A 376 -22.56 10.72 0.93
N CYS A 377 -21.23 10.73 0.67
CA CYS A 377 -20.65 9.98 -0.45
C CYS A 377 -20.93 8.48 -0.38
N LEU A 378 -20.89 7.88 0.83
CA LEU A 378 -21.17 6.45 1.03
C LEU A 378 -22.61 6.06 0.76
N THR A 379 -23.55 6.96 1.01
CA THR A 379 -24.99 6.69 0.93
C THR A 379 -25.62 7.18 -0.37
N SER A 380 -24.95 8.06 -1.11
CA SER A 380 -25.45 8.61 -2.37
C SER A 380 -25.41 7.58 -3.49
N PRO A 381 -26.49 7.43 -4.28
CA PRO A 381 -26.49 6.63 -5.49
C PRO A 381 -25.62 7.25 -6.60
N ALA A 382 -25.38 8.56 -6.54
CA ALA A 382 -24.59 9.32 -7.50
C ALA A 382 -23.51 10.18 -6.81
N PRO A 383 -22.51 9.58 -6.13
CA PRO A 383 -21.54 10.32 -5.33
C PRO A 383 -20.70 11.31 -6.15
N LEU A 384 -20.48 11.08 -7.44
CA LEU A 384 -19.75 12.01 -8.32
C LEU A 384 -20.57 13.28 -8.64
N GLU A 385 -21.88 13.28 -8.40
CA GLU A 385 -22.76 14.44 -8.61
C GLU A 385 -22.89 15.32 -7.36
N LEU A 386 -22.34 14.89 -6.24
CA LEU A 386 -22.36 15.69 -5.00
C LEU A 386 -21.52 16.97 -5.19
N PRO A 387 -22.02 18.13 -4.74
CA PRO A 387 -21.38 19.42 -5.02
C PRO A 387 -19.92 19.54 -4.55
N HIS A 388 -19.55 18.90 -3.43
CA HIS A 388 -18.19 18.92 -2.91
C HIS A 388 -17.27 17.99 -3.75
N VAL A 389 -17.73 16.83 -4.20
CA VAL A 389 -17.00 15.93 -5.07
C VAL A 389 -16.80 16.54 -6.46
N GLN A 390 -17.89 17.14 -7.02
CA GLN A 390 -17.79 17.85 -8.31
C GLN A 390 -16.77 18.99 -8.27
N ARG A 391 -16.78 19.81 -7.22
CA ARG A 391 -15.79 20.88 -7.07
C ARG A 391 -14.36 20.35 -7.03
N ALA A 392 -14.10 19.26 -6.31
CA ALA A 392 -12.79 18.64 -6.23
C ALA A 392 -12.36 18.08 -7.59
N LEU A 393 -13.26 17.41 -8.31
CA LEU A 393 -12.98 16.89 -9.66
C LEU A 393 -12.75 18.00 -10.66
N ILE A 394 -13.52 19.10 -10.65
CA ILE A 394 -13.31 20.27 -11.51
C ILE A 394 -11.95 20.92 -11.23
N THR A 395 -11.55 21.04 -9.96
CA THR A 395 -10.24 21.56 -9.60
C THR A 395 -9.12 20.70 -10.17
N LEU A 396 -9.25 19.38 -10.05
CA LEU A 396 -8.30 18.42 -10.59
C LEU A 396 -8.26 18.51 -12.14
N GLU A 397 -9.42 18.50 -12.81
CA GLU A 397 -9.55 18.63 -14.26
C GLU A 397 -8.90 19.91 -14.76
N SER A 398 -9.24 21.06 -14.16
CA SER A 398 -8.63 22.36 -14.54
C SER A 398 -7.11 22.34 -14.40
N ALA A 399 -6.58 21.75 -13.31
CA ALA A 399 -5.13 21.69 -13.10
C ALA A 399 -4.41 20.86 -14.16
N PHE A 400 -5.01 19.75 -14.59
CA PHE A 400 -4.44 18.87 -15.62
C PHE A 400 -4.66 19.41 -17.04
N ASP A 401 -5.80 20.05 -17.32
CA ASP A 401 -6.06 20.72 -18.60
C ASP A 401 -5.08 21.86 -18.84
N ASP A 402 -4.79 22.66 -17.83
CA ASP A 402 -3.77 23.73 -17.94
C ASP A 402 -2.41 23.14 -18.33
N LEU A 403 -1.98 22.05 -17.70
CA LEU A 403 -0.72 21.38 -18.03
C LEU A 403 -0.71 20.83 -19.46
N ARG A 404 -1.82 20.26 -19.91
CA ARG A 404 -1.98 19.81 -21.30
C ARG A 404 -1.85 20.96 -22.28
N ASP A 405 -2.57 22.05 -22.02
CA ASP A 405 -2.59 23.22 -22.90
C ASP A 405 -1.20 23.90 -22.95
N ASP A 406 -0.48 23.96 -21.84
CA ASP A 406 0.89 24.46 -21.79
C ASP A 406 1.85 23.53 -22.55
N ALA A 407 1.68 22.21 -22.44
CA ALA A 407 2.48 21.25 -23.20
C ALA A 407 2.26 21.36 -24.71
N GLN A 408 1.04 21.64 -25.16
CA GLN A 408 0.72 21.86 -26.58
C GLN A 408 1.28 23.18 -27.14
N ARG A 409 1.42 24.20 -26.30
CA ARG A 409 2.01 25.50 -26.68
C ARG A 409 3.53 25.48 -26.67
N TRP A 410 4.13 24.46 -26.06
CA TRP A 410 5.58 24.43 -25.93
C TRP A 410 6.24 24.14 -27.29
N GLU A 411 7.02 25.15 -27.79
CA GLU A 411 7.92 24.96 -28.93
C GLU A 411 9.35 24.71 -28.37
N PRO A 412 10.05 23.65 -28.86
CA PRO A 412 11.43 23.44 -28.43
C PRO A 412 12.30 24.66 -28.75
N PRO A 413 13.19 25.07 -27.86
CA PRO A 413 14.15 26.13 -28.15
C PRO A 413 14.96 25.76 -29.38
N ARG A 414 15.05 26.73 -30.37
CA ARG A 414 15.78 26.55 -31.63
C ARG A 414 17.27 26.48 -31.41
#